data_97b0f650bd36ee5d76a44c14944f31f1
#
_entry.id   97b0f650bd36ee5d76a44c14944f31f1
#
_cell.length_a   1.000
_cell.length_b   1.000
_cell.length_c   1.000
_cell.angle_alpha   90.00
_cell.angle_beta   90.00
_cell.angle_gamma   90.00
#
_symmetry.space_group_name_H-M   'P 1'
#
loop_
_entity.id
_entity.type
_entity.pdbx_description
1 polymer ?
#
loop_
_entity_poly.entity_id
_entity_poly.type
_entity_poly.pdbx_seq_one_letter_code
_entity_poly.pdbx_strand_id
1 'polypeptide(L)' 'MQITKDMLIGEIVNGDERTIPVLLNAGMHCLGCPSAQGESLEEACMVHGIDADELVTALNEALA' A
#
# COMPACT_ATOMS: atom_id res chain seq x y z
N MET A 1 8.62 9.71 -4.29
CA MET A 1 8.87 8.42 -3.59
C MET A 1 8.54 7.28 -4.54
N GLN A 2 9.36 6.26 -4.56
CA GLN A 2 9.08 5.07 -5.38
C GLN A 2 8.59 3.95 -4.49
N ILE A 3 7.45 3.38 -4.82
CA ILE A 3 6.85 2.30 -4.05
C ILE A 3 7.40 0.96 -4.52
N THR A 4 7.74 0.09 -3.55
CA THR A 4 8.18 -1.29 -3.80
C THR A 4 7.38 -2.24 -2.91
N LYS A 5 7.36 -3.52 -3.27
CA LYS A 5 6.55 -4.52 -2.56
C LYS A 5 7.02 -4.79 -1.13
N ASP A 6 8.28 -4.55 -0.84
CA ASP A 6 8.85 -4.81 0.47
C ASP A 6 8.72 -3.63 1.44
N MET A 7 8.17 -2.51 0.98
CA MET A 7 7.91 -1.36 1.85
C MET A 7 6.77 -1.68 2.80
N LEU A 8 6.87 -1.17 4.03
CA LEU A 8 5.81 -1.35 5.01
C LEU A 8 4.64 -0.41 4.70
N ILE A 9 3.44 -0.86 4.99
CA ILE A 9 2.22 -0.04 4.79
C ILE A 9 2.36 1.31 5.48
N GLY A 10 2.88 1.31 6.73
CA GLY A 10 3.10 2.56 7.47
C GLY A 10 4.04 3.52 6.77
N GLU A 11 5.10 2.99 6.16
CA GLU A 11 6.03 3.82 5.39
C GLU A 11 5.36 4.46 4.18
N ILE A 12 4.51 3.69 3.51
CA ILE A 12 3.81 4.15 2.30
C ILE A 12 2.82 5.26 2.65
N VAL A 13 1.93 5.03 3.61
CA VAL A 13 0.88 6.00 3.94
C VAL A 13 1.42 7.25 4.61
N ASN A 14 2.49 7.13 5.39
CA ASN A 14 3.10 8.28 6.04
C ASN A 14 4.06 9.04 5.11
N GLY A 15 4.55 8.36 4.08
CA GLY A 15 5.46 8.97 3.12
C GLY A 15 4.77 9.92 2.16
N ASP A 16 3.56 9.56 1.71
CA ASP A 16 2.78 10.41 0.80
C ASP A 16 1.31 10.04 0.93
N GLU A 17 0.49 11.01 1.35
CA GLU A 17 -0.93 10.78 1.58
C GLU A 17 -1.71 10.46 0.30
N ARG A 18 -1.16 10.73 -0.87
CA ARG A 18 -1.80 10.38 -2.14
C ARG A 18 -1.93 8.87 -2.33
N THR A 19 -1.16 8.09 -1.56
CA THR A 19 -1.23 6.63 -1.60
C THR A 19 -2.50 6.10 -0.95
N ILE A 20 -3.07 6.84 0.00
CA ILE A 20 -4.21 6.38 0.79
C ILE A 20 -5.43 6.05 -0.07
N PRO A 21 -5.92 6.96 -0.94
CA PRO A 21 -7.08 6.62 -1.77
C PRO A 21 -6.81 5.45 -2.72
N VAL A 22 -5.58 5.29 -3.19
CA VAL A 22 -5.23 4.16 -4.05
C VAL A 22 -5.36 2.84 -3.30
N LEU A 23 -4.85 2.79 -2.06
CA LEU A 23 -4.94 1.59 -1.22
C LEU A 23 -6.38 1.28 -0.83
N LEU A 24 -7.17 2.31 -0.50
CA LEU A 24 -8.58 2.14 -0.17
C LEU A 24 -9.37 1.58 -1.36
N ASN A 25 -9.13 2.10 -2.55
CA ASN A 25 -9.79 1.62 -3.77
C ASN A 25 -9.41 0.18 -4.10
N ALA A 26 -8.23 -0.25 -3.69
CA ALA A 26 -7.79 -1.63 -3.89
C ALA A 26 -8.41 -2.60 -2.89
N GLY A 27 -9.05 -2.10 -1.84
CA GLY A 27 -9.69 -2.93 -0.83
C GLY A 27 -8.98 -2.98 0.51
N MET A 28 -7.94 -2.18 0.70
CA MET A 28 -7.21 -2.12 1.97
C MET A 28 -7.78 -1.01 2.84
N HIS A 29 -8.62 -1.38 3.81
CA HIS A 29 -9.33 -0.39 4.63
C HIS A 29 -8.73 -0.16 6.02
N CYS A 30 -7.78 -0.99 6.45
CA CYS A 30 -7.21 -0.91 7.81
C CYS A 30 -5.85 -0.21 7.83
N LEU A 31 -5.71 0.90 7.14
CA LEU A 31 -4.43 1.58 6.96
C LEU A 31 -3.91 2.28 8.22
N GLY A 32 -4.81 2.62 9.14
CA GLY A 32 -4.43 3.28 10.38
C GLY A 32 -4.11 2.35 11.53
N CYS A 33 -4.32 1.04 11.36
CA CYS A 33 -4.08 0.07 12.43
C CYS A 33 -2.58 -0.21 12.57
N PRO A 34 -2.02 -0.15 13.79
CA PRO A 34 -0.58 -0.43 13.98
C PRO A 34 -0.15 -1.79 13.44
N SER A 35 -1.00 -2.80 13.56
CA SER A 35 -0.70 -4.14 13.01
C SER A 35 -0.57 -4.10 11.49
N ALA A 36 -1.50 -3.41 10.82
CA ALA A 36 -1.49 -3.31 9.36
C ALA A 36 -0.28 -2.51 8.88
N GLN A 37 0.08 -1.45 9.61
CA GLN A 37 1.21 -0.60 9.23
C GLN A 37 2.55 -1.33 9.35
N GLY A 38 2.63 -2.38 10.16
CA GLY A 38 3.83 -3.19 10.31
C GLY A 38 3.98 -4.27 9.25
N GLU A 39 2.99 -4.47 8.38
CA GLU A 39 3.06 -5.44 7.30
C GLU A 39 3.67 -4.83 6.05
N SER A 40 4.37 -5.64 5.26
CA SER A 40 4.85 -5.19 3.96
C SER A 40 3.66 -5.11 2.99
N LEU A 41 3.82 -4.31 1.94
CA LEU A 41 2.78 -4.20 0.91
C LEU A 41 2.46 -5.58 0.31
N GLU A 42 3.48 -6.38 0.05
CA GLU A 42 3.29 -7.73 -0.50
C GLU A 42 2.49 -8.63 0.44
N GLU A 43 2.81 -8.60 1.74
CA GLU A 43 2.09 -9.39 2.74
C GLU A 43 0.63 -8.96 2.81
N ALA A 44 0.37 -7.66 2.83
CA ALA A 44 -0.98 -7.13 2.88
C ALA A 44 -1.78 -7.52 1.64
N CYS A 45 -1.14 -7.48 0.47
CA CYS A 45 -1.78 -7.90 -0.78
C CYS A 45 -2.17 -9.38 -0.75
N MET A 46 -1.30 -10.21 -0.20
CA MET A 46 -1.59 -11.65 -0.07
C MET A 46 -2.82 -11.90 0.80
N VAL A 47 -2.91 -11.20 1.92
CA VAL A 47 -4.04 -11.35 2.85
C VAL A 47 -5.35 -10.92 2.20
N HIS A 48 -5.33 -9.86 1.41
CA HIS A 48 -6.53 -9.29 0.78
C HIS A 48 -6.81 -9.85 -0.61
N GLY A 49 -5.97 -10.74 -1.13
CA GLY A 49 -6.17 -11.31 -2.45
C GLY A 49 -5.95 -10.31 -3.57
N ILE A 50 -5.05 -9.36 -3.37
CA ILE A 50 -4.75 -8.30 -4.33
C ILE A 50 -3.43 -8.61 -5.04
N ASP A 51 -3.35 -8.30 -6.34
CA ASP A 51 -2.11 -8.43 -7.09
C ASP A 51 -1.15 -7.31 -6.68
N ALA A 52 -0.04 -7.69 -6.02
CA ALA A 52 0.92 -6.72 -5.50
C ALA A 52 1.59 -5.92 -6.62
N ASP A 53 1.90 -6.55 -7.75
CA ASP A 53 2.55 -5.85 -8.85
C ASP A 53 1.63 -4.79 -9.47
N GLU A 54 0.35 -5.10 -9.62
CA GLU A 54 -0.63 -4.14 -10.11
C GLU A 54 -0.79 -2.97 -9.14
N LEU A 55 -0.83 -3.25 -7.86
CA LEU A 55 -0.99 -2.21 -6.85
C LEU A 55 0.25 -1.31 -6.80
N VAL A 56 1.45 -1.87 -6.89
CA VAL A 56 2.69 -1.10 -6.95
C VAL A 56 2.66 -0.16 -8.15
N THR A 57 2.24 -0.65 -9.30
CA THR A 57 2.12 0.18 -10.51
C THR A 57 1.15 1.33 -10.30
N ALA A 58 -0.03 1.04 -9.73
CA ALA A 58 -1.04 2.06 -9.48
C ALA A 58 -0.53 3.13 -8.49
N LEU A 59 0.17 2.71 -7.45
CA LEU A 59 0.73 3.63 -6.47
C LEU A 59 1.78 4.54 -7.10
N ASN A 60 2.69 3.98 -7.88
CA ASN A 60 3.72 4.77 -8.54
C ASN A 60 3.14 5.73 -9.58
N GLU A 61 2.09 5.34 -10.27
CA GLU A 61 1.40 6.22 -11.19
C GLU A 61 0.75 7.40 -10.46
N ALA A 62 0.15 7.14 -9.31
CA ALA A 62 -0.46 8.19 -8.50
C ALA A 62 0.56 9.20 -7.98
N LEU A 63 1.81 8.77 -7.80
CA LEU A 63 2.89 9.62 -7.29
C LEU A 63 3.73 10.27 -8.38
N ALA A 64 3.45 9.94 -9.62
CA ALA A 64 4.20 10.49 -10.76
C ALA A 64 3.89 11.95 -11.03
#